data_eedde0f663410e496aa77c8442305300
#
_entry.id   eedde0f663410e496aa77c8442305300
#
_cell.length_a   1.000
_cell.length_b   1.000
_cell.length_c   1.000
_cell.angle_alpha   90.00
_cell.angle_beta   90.00
_cell.angle_gamma   90.00
#
_symmetry.space_group_name_H-M   'P 1'
#
loop_
_entity.id
_entity.type
_entity.pdbx_description
1 polymer ?
#
loop_
_entity_poly.entity_id
_entity_poly.type
_entity_poly.pdbx_seq_one_letter_code
_entity_poly.pdbx_strand_id
1 'polypeptide(L)'
;LEAVVLPVAALLVALFIFGIFCALAGANPFEVYGSIYKAAFGRWRAWQNTLIRAAPLMLTALCTALPAQLGLVLLGNEGALVMGGLAAVVAGLSLGTTLPPLLTQLCMGAAGMVAGGLWIMLAGAMRHYRGVNETISSLLLNYIAIALLNHLVEGPLRDASFVTKPSSAELD
;
A
#
# COMPACT_ATOMS: atom_id res chain seq x y z
N LEU A 1 -8.07 -14.30 -24.93
CA LEU A 1 -6.66 -14.51 -25.29
C LEU A 1 -5.88 -13.19 -25.16
N GLU A 2 -6.37 -12.09 -25.75
CA GLU A 2 -5.70 -10.78 -25.72
C GLU A 2 -5.48 -10.24 -24.29
N ALA A 3 -6.42 -10.45 -23.38
CA ALA A 3 -6.33 -10.01 -21.99
C ALA A 3 -5.17 -10.64 -21.17
N VAL A 4 -4.64 -11.78 -21.63
CA VAL A 4 -3.51 -12.44 -20.98
C VAL A 4 -2.22 -12.24 -21.78
N VAL A 5 -2.32 -12.23 -23.11
CA VAL A 5 -1.16 -12.09 -24.00
C VAL A 5 -0.49 -10.73 -23.85
N LEU A 6 -1.27 -9.65 -23.78
CA LEU A 6 -0.74 -8.28 -23.63
C LEU A 6 0.07 -8.09 -22.35
N PRO A 7 -0.43 -8.44 -21.14
CA PRO A 7 0.37 -8.31 -19.91
C PRO A 7 1.61 -9.19 -19.92
N VAL A 8 1.52 -10.43 -20.46
CA VAL A 8 2.67 -11.33 -20.54
C VAL A 8 3.73 -10.79 -21.51
N ALA A 9 3.31 -10.30 -22.68
CA ALA A 9 4.23 -9.68 -23.63
C ALA A 9 4.90 -8.42 -23.03
N ALA A 10 4.15 -7.57 -22.36
CA ALA A 10 4.69 -6.40 -21.66
C ALA A 10 5.73 -6.80 -20.59
N LEU A 11 5.45 -7.85 -19.82
CA LEU A 11 6.38 -8.38 -18.82
C LEU A 11 7.68 -8.89 -19.47
N LEU A 12 7.58 -9.64 -20.56
CA LEU A 12 8.75 -10.15 -21.28
C LEU A 12 9.60 -9.01 -21.85
N VAL A 13 8.97 -8.00 -22.45
CA VAL A 13 9.68 -6.82 -22.96
C VAL A 13 10.38 -6.07 -21.82
N ALA A 14 9.71 -5.88 -20.69
CA ALA A 14 10.30 -5.22 -19.51
C ALA A 14 11.52 -6.01 -18.99
N LEU A 15 11.41 -7.31 -18.87
CA LEU A 15 12.53 -8.19 -18.49
C LEU A 15 13.68 -8.10 -19.50
N PHE A 16 13.38 -8.11 -20.80
CA PHE A 16 14.40 -8.01 -21.84
C PHE A 16 15.17 -6.68 -21.76
N ILE A 17 14.46 -5.55 -21.62
CA ILE A 17 15.07 -4.23 -21.45
C ILE A 17 15.94 -4.18 -20.19
N PHE A 18 15.43 -4.73 -19.06
CA PHE A 18 16.20 -4.80 -17.83
C PHE A 18 17.45 -5.68 -17.96
N GLY A 19 17.37 -6.78 -18.72
CA GLY A 19 18.51 -7.64 -19.04
C GLY A 19 19.61 -6.88 -19.82
N ILE A 20 19.21 -6.08 -20.82
CA ILE A 20 20.14 -5.22 -21.55
C ILE A 20 20.82 -4.22 -20.60
N PHE A 21 20.03 -3.58 -19.73
CA PHE A 21 20.57 -2.65 -18.73
C PHE A 21 21.60 -3.31 -17.80
N CYS A 22 21.31 -4.53 -17.30
CA CYS A 22 22.25 -5.28 -16.47
C CYS A 22 23.55 -5.61 -17.24
N ALA A 23 23.45 -6.01 -18.49
CA ALA A 23 24.61 -6.30 -19.33
C ALA A 23 25.48 -5.03 -19.58
N LEU A 24 24.86 -3.89 -19.83
CA LEU A 24 25.54 -2.61 -19.98
C LEU A 24 26.21 -2.14 -18.68
N ALA A 25 25.62 -2.47 -17.53
CA ALA A 25 26.18 -2.21 -16.21
C ALA A 25 27.32 -3.19 -15.82
N GLY A 26 27.68 -4.14 -16.69
CA GLY A 26 28.75 -5.10 -16.44
C GLY A 26 28.33 -6.31 -15.59
N ALA A 27 27.03 -6.47 -15.30
CA ALA A 27 26.49 -7.61 -14.54
C ALA A 27 25.94 -8.68 -15.51
N ASN A 28 26.06 -9.95 -15.11
CA ASN A 28 25.49 -11.05 -15.88
C ASN A 28 23.95 -11.10 -15.64
N PRO A 29 23.11 -10.84 -16.66
CA PRO A 29 21.66 -10.80 -16.50
C PRO A 29 21.06 -12.07 -15.92
N PHE A 30 21.59 -13.24 -16.31
CA PHE A 30 21.09 -14.54 -15.83
C PHE A 30 21.36 -14.75 -14.35
N GLU A 31 22.50 -14.29 -13.83
CA GLU A 31 22.81 -14.34 -12.40
C GLU A 31 21.93 -13.40 -11.61
N VAL A 32 21.65 -12.21 -12.16
CA VAL A 32 20.73 -11.22 -11.54
C VAL A 32 19.33 -11.79 -11.46
N TYR A 33 18.80 -12.37 -12.54
CA TYR A 33 17.48 -13.02 -12.53
C TYR A 33 17.42 -14.22 -11.58
N GLY A 34 18.47 -15.06 -11.56
CA GLY A 34 18.57 -16.15 -10.61
C GLY A 34 18.57 -15.69 -9.16
N SER A 35 19.23 -14.58 -8.88
CA SER A 35 19.26 -13.95 -7.54
C SER A 35 17.90 -13.38 -7.14
N ILE A 36 17.20 -12.70 -8.05
CA ILE A 36 15.84 -12.19 -7.84
C ILE A 36 14.88 -13.35 -7.54
N TYR A 37 14.93 -14.41 -8.34
CA TYR A 37 14.08 -15.58 -8.12
C TYR A 37 14.36 -16.26 -6.77
N LYS A 38 15.63 -16.45 -6.42
CA LYS A 38 16.03 -17.01 -5.13
C LYS A 38 15.61 -16.10 -3.95
N ALA A 39 15.70 -14.79 -4.11
CA ALA A 39 15.28 -13.83 -3.08
C ALA A 39 13.76 -13.84 -2.88
N ALA A 40 12.97 -14.00 -3.95
CA ALA A 40 11.52 -14.00 -3.89
C ALA A 40 10.93 -15.36 -3.46
N PHE A 41 11.49 -16.46 -3.96
CA PHE A 41 10.89 -17.80 -3.86
C PHE A 41 11.84 -18.90 -3.35
N GLY A 42 13.12 -18.61 -3.18
CA GLY A 42 14.14 -19.63 -2.89
C GLY A 42 14.10 -20.24 -1.50
N ARG A 43 13.40 -19.63 -0.54
CA ARG A 43 13.30 -20.10 0.86
C ARG A 43 11.89 -19.85 1.39
N TRP A 44 11.46 -20.63 2.40
CA TRP A 44 10.16 -20.45 3.06
C TRP A 44 9.95 -19.02 3.59
N ARG A 45 10.96 -18.44 4.21
CA ARG A 45 10.91 -17.03 4.67
C ARG A 45 10.77 -16.03 3.52
N ALA A 46 11.37 -16.31 2.36
CA ALA A 46 11.22 -15.47 1.18
C ALA A 46 9.78 -15.49 0.67
N TRP A 47 9.15 -16.65 0.62
CA TRP A 47 7.73 -16.81 0.30
C TRP A 47 6.84 -16.01 1.26
N GLN A 48 7.05 -16.13 2.57
CA GLN A 48 6.31 -15.36 3.57
C GLN A 48 6.45 -13.84 3.33
N ASN A 49 7.67 -13.36 3.14
CA ASN A 49 7.92 -11.94 2.87
C ASN A 49 7.27 -11.47 1.54
N THR A 50 7.30 -12.30 0.51
CA THR A 50 6.66 -12.00 -0.76
C THR A 50 5.14 -11.91 -0.60
N LEU A 51 4.52 -12.83 0.12
CA LEU A 51 3.08 -12.82 0.38
C LEU A 51 2.65 -11.64 1.26
N ILE A 52 3.42 -11.32 2.29
CA ILE A 52 3.16 -10.15 3.16
C ILE A 52 3.18 -8.85 2.34
N ARG A 53 4.12 -8.73 1.39
CA ARG A 53 4.20 -7.56 0.51
C ARG A 53 3.15 -7.56 -0.60
N ALA A 54 2.72 -8.74 -1.06
CA ALA A 54 1.69 -8.87 -2.09
C ALA A 54 0.28 -8.58 -1.55
N ALA A 55 0.00 -8.89 -0.28
CA ALA A 55 -1.32 -8.72 0.30
C ALA A 55 -1.89 -7.28 0.18
N PRO A 56 -1.17 -6.21 0.58
CA PRO A 56 -1.67 -4.85 0.40
C PRO A 56 -1.84 -4.47 -1.08
N LEU A 57 -0.98 -4.96 -1.98
CA LEU A 57 -1.11 -4.71 -3.43
C LEU A 57 -2.36 -5.38 -4.01
N MET A 58 -2.67 -6.60 -3.59
CA MET A 58 -3.89 -7.29 -4.01
C MET A 58 -5.15 -6.58 -3.48
N LEU A 59 -5.13 -6.11 -2.24
CA LEU A 59 -6.23 -5.36 -1.65
C LEU A 59 -6.44 -4.01 -2.37
N THR A 60 -5.38 -3.27 -2.66
CA THR A 60 -5.50 -2.00 -3.41
C THR A 60 -5.95 -2.23 -4.86
N ALA A 61 -5.54 -3.31 -5.49
CA ALA A 61 -6.05 -3.69 -6.81
C ALA A 61 -7.56 -3.97 -6.80
N LEU A 62 -8.07 -4.66 -5.78
CA LEU A 62 -9.51 -4.87 -5.60
C LEU A 62 -10.26 -3.56 -5.33
N CYS A 63 -9.67 -2.67 -4.52
CA CYS A 63 -10.24 -1.34 -4.27
C CYS A 63 -10.35 -0.48 -5.53
N THR A 64 -9.52 -0.73 -6.55
CA THR A 64 -9.61 -0.06 -7.85
C THR A 64 -10.58 -0.77 -8.80
N ALA A 65 -10.53 -2.11 -8.82
CA ALA A 65 -11.31 -2.92 -9.75
C ALA A 65 -12.81 -2.86 -9.49
N LEU A 66 -13.25 -2.85 -8.22
CA LEU A 66 -14.68 -2.81 -7.87
C LEU A 66 -15.36 -1.50 -8.31
N PRO A 67 -14.83 -0.30 -8.00
CA PRO A 67 -15.41 0.96 -8.51
C PRO A 67 -15.35 1.08 -10.04
N ALA A 68 -14.29 0.55 -10.66
CA ALA A 68 -14.16 0.57 -12.13
C ALA A 68 -15.31 -0.16 -12.84
N GLN A 69 -15.86 -1.21 -12.25
CA GLN A 69 -17.06 -1.89 -12.79
C GLN A 69 -18.31 -1.01 -12.78
N LEU A 70 -18.34 -0.01 -11.91
CA LEU A 70 -19.40 1.00 -11.83
C LEU A 70 -19.11 2.25 -12.69
N GLY A 71 -18.05 2.21 -13.49
CA GLY A 71 -17.60 3.35 -14.30
C GLY A 71 -16.94 4.46 -13.48
N LEU A 72 -16.51 4.17 -12.24
CA LEU A 72 -15.84 5.12 -11.35
C LEU A 72 -14.32 4.92 -11.43
N VAL A 73 -13.59 6.00 -11.69
CA VAL A 73 -12.12 5.97 -11.70
C VAL A 73 -11.59 6.63 -10.44
N LEU A 74 -11.22 5.81 -9.45
CA LEU A 74 -10.64 6.27 -8.20
C LEU A 74 -9.12 6.11 -8.24
N LEU A 75 -8.39 7.22 -8.08
CA LEU A 75 -6.93 7.26 -8.01
C LEU A 75 -6.39 7.49 -6.59
N GLY A 76 -7.27 7.65 -5.60
CA GLY A 76 -6.93 7.97 -4.21
C GLY A 76 -6.79 6.76 -3.27
N ASN A 77 -6.63 5.54 -3.79
CA ASN A 77 -6.57 4.33 -2.98
C ASN A 77 -5.37 4.30 -2.02
N GLU A 78 -4.24 4.92 -2.42
CA GLU A 78 -3.07 5.06 -1.54
C GLU A 78 -3.40 5.91 -0.31
N GLY A 79 -4.14 7.01 -0.48
CA GLY A 79 -4.57 7.86 0.64
C GLY A 79 -5.48 7.13 1.62
N ALA A 80 -6.38 6.28 1.13
CA ALA A 80 -7.22 5.44 1.99
C ALA A 80 -6.39 4.40 2.76
N LEU A 81 -5.38 3.81 2.11
CA LEU A 81 -4.44 2.88 2.74
C LEU A 81 -3.62 3.58 3.83
N VAL A 82 -3.12 4.77 3.54
CA VAL A 82 -2.35 5.59 4.48
C VAL A 82 -3.20 5.95 5.71
N MET A 83 -4.42 6.43 5.51
CA MET A 83 -5.34 6.78 6.60
C MET A 83 -5.77 5.57 7.42
N GLY A 84 -6.01 4.44 6.75
CA GLY A 84 -6.30 3.17 7.41
C GLY A 84 -5.12 2.67 8.25
N GLY A 85 -3.91 2.70 7.70
CA GLY A 85 -2.69 2.33 8.40
C GLY A 85 -2.42 3.22 9.61
N LEU A 86 -2.59 4.54 9.45
CA LEU A 86 -2.44 5.49 10.54
C LEU A 86 -3.42 5.21 11.69
N ALA A 87 -4.70 4.99 11.38
CA ALA A 87 -5.71 4.65 12.39
C ALA A 87 -5.41 3.31 13.08
N ALA A 88 -4.92 2.32 12.35
CA ALA A 88 -4.50 1.04 12.92
C ALA A 88 -3.33 1.21 13.90
N VAL A 89 -2.32 2.01 13.56
CA VAL A 89 -1.18 2.31 14.44
C VAL A 89 -1.65 3.05 15.70
N VAL A 90 -2.48 4.07 15.56
CA VAL A 90 -3.03 4.81 16.71
C VAL A 90 -3.85 3.88 17.64
N ALA A 91 -4.67 2.99 17.07
CA ALA A 91 -5.40 1.99 17.84
C ALA A 91 -4.45 1.01 18.54
N GLY A 92 -3.39 0.56 17.88
CA GLY A 92 -2.37 -0.31 18.46
C GLY A 92 -1.64 0.33 19.62
N LEU A 93 -1.17 1.57 19.47
CA LEU A 93 -0.48 2.32 20.51
C LEU A 93 -1.37 2.62 21.72
N SER A 94 -2.67 2.87 21.49
CA SER A 94 -3.61 3.19 22.57
C SER A 94 -4.14 1.96 23.32
N LEU A 95 -4.31 0.84 22.65
CA LEU A 95 -4.94 -0.37 23.20
C LEU A 95 -3.96 -1.50 23.49
N GLY A 96 -2.75 -1.45 22.91
CA GLY A 96 -1.75 -2.53 23.02
C GLY A 96 -1.33 -2.83 24.45
N THR A 97 -1.34 -1.82 25.34
CA THR A 97 -1.00 -1.98 26.77
C THR A 97 -2.16 -2.52 27.62
N THR A 98 -3.40 -2.49 27.12
CA THR A 98 -4.60 -2.81 27.90
C THR A 98 -5.29 -4.10 27.49
N LEU A 99 -5.10 -4.52 26.22
CA LEU A 99 -5.81 -5.67 25.63
C LEU A 99 -4.86 -6.83 25.29
N PRO A 100 -5.38 -8.08 25.28
CA PRO A 100 -4.61 -9.22 24.77
C PRO A 100 -4.21 -9.00 23.30
N PRO A 101 -3.06 -9.56 22.85
CA PRO A 101 -2.53 -9.31 21.50
C PRO A 101 -3.52 -9.56 20.37
N LEU A 102 -4.33 -10.63 20.48
CA LEU A 102 -5.34 -10.96 19.47
C LEU A 102 -6.43 -9.89 19.35
N LEU A 103 -6.92 -9.38 20.48
CA LEU A 103 -7.95 -8.34 20.50
C LEU A 103 -7.38 -7.01 19.99
N THR A 104 -6.15 -6.68 20.35
CA THR A 104 -5.46 -5.50 19.82
C THR A 104 -5.35 -5.56 18.29
N GLN A 105 -4.94 -6.69 17.72
CA GLN A 105 -4.87 -6.88 16.26
C GLN A 105 -6.24 -6.74 15.58
N LEU A 106 -7.29 -7.29 16.17
CA LEU A 106 -8.65 -7.14 15.65
C LEU A 106 -9.12 -5.68 15.69
N CYS A 107 -8.85 -4.97 16.79
CA CYS A 107 -9.17 -3.54 16.91
C CYS A 107 -8.38 -2.68 15.90
N MET A 108 -7.09 -2.97 15.71
CA MET A 108 -6.27 -2.32 14.68
C MET A 108 -6.84 -2.52 13.28
N GLY A 109 -7.21 -3.76 12.94
CA GLY A 109 -7.83 -4.09 11.66
C GLY A 109 -9.17 -3.37 11.48
N ALA A 110 -10.03 -3.37 12.50
CA ALA A 110 -11.31 -2.67 12.46
C ALA A 110 -11.13 -1.15 12.31
N ALA A 111 -10.23 -0.54 13.09
CA ALA A 111 -9.93 0.88 13.00
C ALA A 111 -9.40 1.26 11.60
N GLY A 112 -8.51 0.45 11.04
CA GLY A 112 -7.98 0.64 9.69
C GLY A 112 -9.07 0.56 8.62
N MET A 113 -9.94 -0.44 8.69
CA MET A 113 -11.06 -0.60 7.74
C MET A 113 -12.04 0.58 7.83
N VAL A 114 -12.40 1.01 9.02
CA VAL A 114 -13.34 2.13 9.22
C VAL A 114 -12.71 3.44 8.72
N ALA A 115 -11.49 3.75 9.11
CA ALA A 115 -10.84 5.01 8.72
C ALA A 115 -10.57 5.07 7.21
N GLY A 116 -10.02 4.00 6.61
CA GLY A 116 -9.78 3.92 5.17
C GLY A 116 -11.09 3.97 4.37
N GLY A 117 -12.13 3.26 4.83
CA GLY A 117 -13.46 3.27 4.23
C GLY A 117 -14.12 4.65 4.29
N LEU A 118 -14.07 5.33 5.43
CA LEU A 118 -14.59 6.69 5.57
C LEU A 118 -13.83 7.67 4.69
N TRP A 119 -12.51 7.49 4.57
CA TRP A 119 -11.68 8.37 3.74
C TRP A 119 -12.07 8.30 2.27
N ILE A 120 -12.22 7.09 1.71
CA ILE A 120 -12.64 6.95 0.31
C ILE A 120 -14.10 7.32 0.09
N MET A 121 -14.95 7.13 1.10
CA MET A 121 -16.35 7.54 1.07
C MET A 121 -16.51 9.06 0.89
N LEU A 122 -15.56 9.87 1.36
CA LEU A 122 -15.55 11.32 1.12
C LEU A 122 -15.53 11.65 -0.38
N ALA A 123 -14.69 10.98 -1.16
CA ALA A 123 -14.65 11.17 -2.62
C ALA A 123 -15.99 10.79 -3.27
N GLY A 124 -16.57 9.67 -2.86
CA GLY A 124 -17.89 9.23 -3.33
C GLY A 124 -19.01 10.20 -2.94
N ALA A 125 -18.99 10.72 -1.73
CA ALA A 125 -19.95 11.71 -1.25
C ALA A 125 -19.85 13.03 -2.01
N MET A 126 -18.62 13.51 -2.29
CA MET A 126 -18.40 14.72 -3.08
C MET A 126 -18.96 14.56 -4.50
N ARG A 127 -18.80 13.38 -5.11
CA ARG A 127 -19.44 13.08 -6.40
C ARG A 127 -20.96 13.05 -6.29
N HIS A 128 -21.50 12.31 -5.32
CA HIS A 128 -22.94 12.10 -5.19
C HIS A 128 -23.71 13.39 -4.89
N TYR A 129 -23.24 14.18 -3.92
CA TYR A 129 -23.95 15.37 -3.43
C TYR A 129 -23.60 16.65 -4.19
N ARG A 130 -22.40 16.74 -4.75
CA ARG A 130 -21.89 17.98 -5.37
C ARG A 130 -21.55 17.82 -6.85
N GLY A 131 -21.62 16.62 -7.41
CA GLY A 131 -21.27 16.37 -8.81
C GLY A 131 -19.77 16.56 -9.12
N VAL A 132 -18.91 16.57 -8.10
CA VAL A 132 -17.45 16.72 -8.29
C VAL A 132 -16.90 15.46 -8.94
N ASN A 133 -15.94 15.61 -9.85
CA ASN A 133 -15.27 14.48 -10.48
C ASN A 133 -14.52 13.66 -9.42
N GLU A 134 -14.83 12.37 -9.33
CA GLU A 134 -14.26 11.44 -8.33
C GLU A 134 -12.77 11.22 -8.48
N THR A 135 -12.28 11.26 -9.71
CA THR A 135 -10.84 11.10 -9.99
C THR A 135 -10.04 12.26 -9.40
N ILE A 136 -10.52 13.48 -9.60
CA ILE A 136 -9.87 14.69 -9.08
C ILE A 136 -9.98 14.74 -7.55
N SER A 137 -11.17 14.50 -6.99
CA SER A 137 -11.38 14.55 -5.55
C SER A 137 -10.60 13.46 -4.82
N SER A 138 -10.54 12.23 -5.35
CA SER A 138 -9.76 11.15 -4.75
C SER A 138 -8.25 11.41 -4.81
N LEU A 139 -7.77 12.01 -5.91
CA LEU A 139 -6.36 12.40 -6.03
C LEU A 139 -5.97 13.49 -5.02
N LEU A 140 -6.82 14.51 -4.86
CA LEU A 140 -6.57 15.56 -3.86
C LEU A 140 -6.60 15.00 -2.44
N LEU A 141 -7.54 14.11 -2.12
CA LEU A 141 -7.60 13.42 -0.83
C LEU A 141 -6.35 12.56 -0.60
N ASN A 142 -5.77 11.97 -1.64
CA ASN A 142 -4.51 11.24 -1.53
C ASN A 142 -3.36 12.15 -1.03
N TYR A 143 -3.19 13.32 -1.63
CA TYR A 143 -2.17 14.28 -1.19
C TYR A 143 -2.42 14.77 0.24
N ILE A 144 -3.67 15.00 0.62
CA ILE A 144 -4.04 15.40 1.99
C ILE A 144 -3.69 14.27 2.97
N ALA A 145 -3.97 13.02 2.63
CA ALA A 145 -3.63 11.87 3.48
C ALA A 145 -2.12 11.75 3.72
N ILE A 146 -1.32 11.89 2.66
CA ILE A 146 0.16 11.85 2.75
C ILE A 146 0.68 13.01 3.60
N ALA A 147 0.17 14.22 3.39
CA ALA A 147 0.56 15.39 4.18
C ALA A 147 0.20 15.20 5.67
N LEU A 148 -0.97 14.63 5.95
CA LEU A 148 -1.43 14.34 7.31
C LEU A 148 -0.54 13.26 7.97
N LEU A 149 -0.20 12.20 7.23
CA LEU A 149 0.73 11.17 7.71
C LEU A 149 2.07 11.78 8.11
N ASN A 150 2.67 12.57 7.21
CA ASN A 150 3.96 13.21 7.48
C ASN A 150 3.89 14.13 8.71
N HIS A 151 2.84 14.93 8.81
CA HIS A 151 2.64 15.83 9.97
C HIS A 151 2.51 15.05 11.29
N LEU A 152 1.80 13.92 11.28
CA LEU A 152 1.58 13.13 12.50
C LEU A 152 2.83 12.31 12.89
N VAL A 153 3.52 11.74 11.91
CA VAL A 153 4.74 10.93 12.15
C VAL A 153 5.94 11.81 12.52
N GLU A 154 6.02 13.03 11.98
CA GLU A 154 7.07 14.00 12.37
C GLU A 154 6.75 14.73 13.66
N GLY A 155 5.48 14.78 14.09
CA GLY A 155 4.98 15.47 15.27
C GLY A 155 4.58 14.53 16.42
N PRO A 156 3.27 14.40 16.69
CA PRO A 156 2.77 13.74 17.90
C PRO A 156 3.01 12.22 17.98
N LEU A 157 3.23 11.55 16.86
CA LEU A 157 3.49 10.09 16.82
C LEU A 157 4.97 9.76 16.65
N ARG A 158 5.85 10.76 16.68
CA ARG A 158 7.28 10.58 16.51
C ARG A 158 7.87 9.81 17.69
N ASP A 159 8.58 8.72 17.38
CA ASP A 159 9.44 8.06 18.35
C ASP A 159 10.75 8.85 18.51
N ALA A 160 11.02 9.30 19.75
CA ALA A 160 12.21 10.08 20.08
C ALA A 160 13.52 9.25 19.98
N SER A 161 13.44 7.93 19.89
CA SER A 161 14.60 7.04 19.80
C SER A 161 15.20 6.99 18.38
N PHE A 162 14.43 7.31 17.34
CA PHE A 162 14.89 7.29 15.94
C PHE A 162 15.19 8.70 15.41
N VAL A 163 16.49 9.03 15.33
CA VAL A 163 16.94 10.36 14.88
C VAL A 163 16.95 10.48 13.35
N THR A 164 17.12 9.38 12.62
CA THR A 164 17.38 9.38 11.16
C THR A 164 16.17 9.11 10.29
N LYS A 165 15.12 8.48 10.80
CA LYS A 165 13.86 8.28 10.07
C LYS A 165 12.69 8.57 11.00
N PRO A 166 11.75 9.43 10.58
CA PRO A 166 10.52 9.59 11.34
C PRO A 166 9.73 8.28 11.32
N SER A 167 9.53 7.67 12.48
CA SER A 167 8.73 6.46 12.68
C SER A 167 7.92 6.61 13.96
N SER A 168 6.81 5.89 14.04
CA SER A 168 6.07 5.70 15.29
C SER A 168 6.80 4.71 16.21
N ALA A 169 6.42 4.67 17.48
CA ALA A 169 6.90 3.65 18.43
C ALA A 169 6.59 2.24 17.92
N GLU A 170 7.47 1.28 18.25
CA GLU A 170 7.23 -0.13 17.93
C GLU A 170 6.04 -0.66 18.73
N LEU A 171 5.26 -1.51 18.08
CA LEU A 171 4.15 -2.22 18.70
C LEU A 171 4.70 -3.56 19.20
N ASP A 172 4.62 -3.80 20.52
CA ASP A 172 5.01 -5.06 21.17
C ASP A 172 4.05 -6.21 20.83
#